data_24a6ae6e9e915359f9efb756d94d0b4f
#
_entry.id   24a6ae6e9e915359f9efb756d94d0b4f
#
_cell.length_a   1.000
_cell.length_b   1.000
_cell.length_c   1.000
_cell.angle_alpha   90.00
_cell.angle_beta   90.00
_cell.angle_gamma   90.00
#
_symmetry.space_group_name_H-M   'P 1'
#
loop_
_entity.id
_entity.type
_entity.pdbx_description
1 polymer ?
#
loop_
_entity_poly.entity_id
_entity_poly.type
_entity_poly.pdbx_seq_one_letter_code
_entity_poly.pdbx_strand_id
1 'polypeptide(L)'
;MLRGMTDTWTPPDAPKARAEREYTALFRIQERHANDPARRERGRHLPVITPGEAVRLVVLLVAGGVEDGEDAVDAADITAALTLMPNVRAEIDQLEASLLLIARGQGMTWQEIAFWLGLGSAQAARQRYERLTRRTAPGNAPADQRPGAGTGELLSRTLLTAPLAGPG
;
A
#
# COMPACT_ATOMS: atom_id res chain seq x y z
N MET A 1 36.47 42.08 -2.74
CA MET A 1 36.53 40.75 -2.09
C MET A 1 35.14 40.12 -2.15
N LEU A 2 34.89 39.39 -3.23
CA LEU A 2 33.65 38.62 -3.40
C LEU A 2 33.90 37.19 -2.86
N ARG A 3 33.40 36.92 -1.66
CA ARG A 3 33.40 35.57 -1.09
C ARG A 3 32.32 34.78 -1.84
N GLY A 4 32.78 33.87 -2.70
CA GLY A 4 31.93 32.90 -3.36
C GLY A 4 31.23 32.03 -2.32
N MET A 5 29.93 32.24 -2.16
CA MET A 5 29.03 31.23 -1.61
C MET A 5 28.92 30.11 -2.66
N THR A 6 29.75 29.08 -2.51
CA THR A 6 29.49 27.81 -3.14
C THR A 6 28.27 27.24 -2.42
N ASP A 7 27.12 27.58 -2.94
CA ASP A 7 25.86 26.92 -2.54
C ASP A 7 26.00 25.46 -2.94
N THR A 8 26.42 24.62 -2.03
CA THR A 8 26.60 23.19 -2.26
C THR A 8 25.19 22.59 -2.37
N TRP A 9 24.68 22.56 -3.61
CA TRP A 9 23.39 21.88 -3.85
C TRP A 9 23.45 20.44 -3.32
N THR A 10 22.67 20.18 -2.30
CA THR A 10 22.49 18.83 -1.76
C THR A 10 21.29 18.21 -2.49
N PRO A 11 21.46 17.09 -3.20
CA PRO A 11 20.33 16.43 -3.84
C PRO A 11 19.28 16.09 -2.77
N PRO A 12 17.99 16.34 -3.05
CA PRO A 12 16.93 15.95 -2.12
C PRO A 12 17.01 14.45 -1.86
N ASP A 13 16.76 14.06 -0.62
CA ASP A 13 16.56 12.64 -0.27
C ASP A 13 15.36 12.11 -1.07
N ALA A 14 15.63 11.43 -2.18
CA ALA A 14 14.62 10.99 -3.12
C ALA A 14 13.58 10.05 -2.49
N PRO A 15 13.96 9.09 -1.63
CA PRO A 15 13.02 8.30 -0.84
C PRO A 15 12.09 9.15 0.04
N LYS A 16 12.63 10.06 0.81
CA LYS A 16 11.86 10.94 1.69
C LYS A 16 10.88 11.81 0.89
N ALA A 17 11.37 12.46 -0.16
CA ALA A 17 10.53 13.30 -1.03
C ALA A 17 9.41 12.50 -1.71
N ARG A 18 9.62 11.22 -1.98
CA ARG A 18 8.59 10.35 -2.52
C ARG A 18 7.55 9.99 -1.45
N ALA A 19 7.98 9.58 -0.28
CA ALA A 19 7.07 9.27 0.83
C ALA A 19 6.21 10.48 1.20
N GLU A 20 6.78 11.69 1.20
CA GLU A 20 6.04 12.93 1.42
C GLU A 20 4.96 13.17 0.35
N ARG A 21 5.29 12.94 -0.94
CA ARG A 21 4.30 13.05 -2.03
C ARG A 21 3.19 12.02 -1.91
N GLU A 22 3.52 10.78 -1.61
CA GLU A 22 2.54 9.70 -1.42
C GLU A 22 1.61 9.98 -0.24
N TYR A 23 2.16 10.44 0.88
CA TYR A 23 1.36 10.85 2.04
C TYR A 23 0.44 12.02 1.71
N THR A 24 0.96 13.07 1.06
CA THR A 24 0.16 14.24 0.65
C THR A 24 -0.94 13.84 -0.33
N ALA A 25 -0.66 12.94 -1.26
CA ALA A 25 -1.63 12.43 -2.22
C ALA A 25 -2.77 11.65 -1.53
N LEU A 26 -2.41 10.75 -0.61
CA LEU A 26 -3.38 9.97 0.15
C LEU A 26 -4.26 10.89 1.02
N PHE A 27 -3.63 11.81 1.74
CA PHE A 27 -4.32 12.77 2.60
C PHE A 27 -5.30 13.64 1.81
N ARG A 28 -4.90 14.13 0.62
CA ARG A 28 -5.79 14.91 -0.24
C ARG A 28 -7.07 14.14 -0.60
N ILE A 29 -6.94 12.91 -1.09
CA ILE A 29 -8.09 12.10 -1.48
C ILE A 29 -8.94 11.76 -0.26
N GLN A 30 -8.31 11.46 0.88
CA GLN A 30 -8.97 11.19 2.14
C GLN A 30 -9.85 12.37 2.57
N GLU A 31 -9.30 13.56 2.64
CA GLU A 31 -10.02 14.73 3.14
C GLU A 31 -11.12 15.19 2.19
N ARG A 32 -10.86 15.21 0.88
CA ARG A 32 -11.84 15.74 -0.07
C ARG A 32 -12.97 14.78 -0.38
N HIS A 33 -12.68 13.49 -0.44
CA HIS A 33 -13.63 12.52 -0.96
C HIS A 33 -14.06 11.46 0.04
N ALA A 34 -13.14 10.89 0.83
CA ALA A 34 -13.50 9.88 1.81
C ALA A 34 -14.17 10.49 3.05
N ASN A 35 -13.73 11.68 3.46
CA ASN A 35 -14.29 12.44 4.59
C ASN A 35 -15.28 13.53 4.17
N ASP A 36 -15.74 13.55 2.92
CA ASP A 36 -16.71 14.51 2.42
C ASP A 36 -17.94 14.57 3.34
N PRO A 37 -18.41 15.78 3.76
CA PRO A 37 -19.54 15.92 4.66
C PRO A 37 -20.83 15.29 4.13
N ALA A 38 -21.15 15.48 2.84
CA ALA A 38 -22.35 14.93 2.23
C ALA A 38 -22.30 13.41 2.18
N ARG A 39 -21.12 12.82 1.90
CA ARG A 39 -20.87 11.38 1.94
C ARG A 39 -20.99 10.84 3.36
N ARG A 40 -20.51 11.58 4.35
CA ARG A 40 -20.61 11.22 5.77
C ARG A 40 -22.05 11.20 6.25
N GLU A 41 -22.87 12.18 5.87
CA GLU A 41 -24.29 12.23 6.19
C GLU A 41 -25.05 11.02 5.62
N ARG A 42 -24.64 10.53 4.46
CA ARG A 42 -25.20 9.31 3.84
C ARG A 42 -24.62 8.01 4.39
N GLY A 43 -23.75 8.07 5.40
CA GLY A 43 -23.11 6.89 6.00
C GLY A 43 -22.07 6.22 5.09
N ARG A 44 -21.55 6.92 4.09
CA ARG A 44 -20.60 6.39 3.08
C ARG A 44 -19.15 6.85 3.31
N HIS A 45 -18.84 7.45 4.45
CA HIS A 45 -17.48 7.88 4.75
C HIS A 45 -16.56 6.69 5.03
N LEU A 46 -15.31 6.84 4.65
CA LEU A 46 -14.23 5.90 4.97
C LEU A 46 -13.26 6.63 5.94
N PRO A 47 -13.20 6.23 7.22
CA PRO A 47 -12.43 6.96 8.23
C PRO A 47 -10.90 6.91 7.97
N VAL A 48 -10.42 5.83 7.40
CA VAL A 48 -9.04 5.66 6.93
C VAL A 48 -9.09 4.83 5.66
N ILE A 49 -8.42 5.29 4.62
CA ILE A 49 -8.35 4.58 3.34
C ILE A 49 -6.93 4.15 3.01
N THR A 50 -6.82 2.98 2.40
CA THR A 50 -5.55 2.51 1.81
C THR A 50 -5.29 3.20 0.47
N PRO A 51 -4.04 3.18 -0.05
CA PRO A 51 -3.75 3.67 -1.39
C PRO A 51 -4.65 3.06 -2.48
N GLY A 52 -4.94 1.77 -2.38
CA GLY A 52 -5.84 1.06 -3.30
C GLY A 52 -7.27 1.56 -3.25
N GLU A 53 -7.80 1.82 -2.06
CA GLU A 53 -9.14 2.39 -1.87
C GLU A 53 -9.22 3.83 -2.36
N ALA A 54 -8.19 4.65 -2.09
CA ALA A 54 -8.11 6.02 -2.58
C ALA A 54 -8.17 6.10 -4.11
N VAL A 55 -7.38 5.28 -4.80
CA VAL A 55 -7.39 5.22 -6.27
C VAL A 55 -8.75 4.76 -6.80
N ARG A 56 -9.33 3.70 -6.20
CA ARG A 56 -10.66 3.21 -6.60
C ARG A 56 -11.75 4.26 -6.40
N LEU A 57 -11.68 5.01 -5.29
CA LEU A 57 -12.63 6.07 -4.99
C LEU A 57 -12.59 7.16 -6.07
N VAL A 58 -11.41 7.65 -6.45
CA VAL A 58 -11.26 8.64 -7.52
C VAL A 58 -11.81 8.12 -8.86
N VAL A 59 -11.49 6.88 -9.22
CA VAL A 59 -12.01 6.26 -10.46
C VAL A 59 -13.54 6.16 -10.43
N LEU A 60 -14.13 5.75 -9.31
CA LEU A 60 -15.59 5.65 -9.14
C LEU A 60 -16.26 7.01 -9.31
N LEU A 61 -15.72 8.04 -8.67
CA LEU A 61 -16.27 9.40 -8.73
C LEU A 61 -16.21 9.96 -10.15
N VAL A 62 -15.10 9.77 -10.87
CA VAL A 62 -14.98 10.17 -12.29
C VAL A 62 -15.97 9.42 -13.19
N ALA A 63 -16.26 8.16 -12.88
CA ALA A 63 -17.22 7.35 -13.64
C ALA A 63 -18.70 7.71 -13.38
N GLY A 64 -18.98 8.80 -12.67
CA GLY A 64 -20.34 9.27 -12.38
C GLY A 64 -20.83 8.86 -10.97
N GLY A 65 -19.93 8.47 -10.09
CA GLY A 65 -20.23 8.17 -8.69
C GLY A 65 -20.34 9.40 -7.79
N VAL A 66 -20.26 10.61 -8.33
CA VAL A 66 -20.48 11.87 -7.60
C VAL A 66 -21.98 12.10 -7.46
N GLU A 67 -22.42 12.30 -6.24
CA GLU A 67 -23.80 12.64 -5.93
C GLU A 67 -23.95 14.13 -5.60
N ASP A 68 -25.19 14.62 -5.56
CA ASP A 68 -25.47 16.03 -5.24
C ASP A 68 -24.85 16.42 -3.88
N GLY A 69 -24.09 17.51 -3.89
CA GLY A 69 -23.41 18.05 -2.72
C GLY A 69 -22.05 17.43 -2.42
N GLU A 70 -21.57 16.46 -3.19
CA GLU A 70 -20.20 15.96 -3.10
C GLU A 70 -19.23 16.75 -3.96
N ASP A 71 -17.96 16.85 -3.52
CA ASP A 71 -16.90 17.50 -4.29
C ASP A 71 -16.60 16.75 -5.59
N ALA A 72 -16.63 17.44 -6.72
CA ALA A 72 -16.19 16.89 -8.00
C ALA A 72 -14.67 16.62 -8.01
N VAL A 73 -14.28 15.56 -8.68
CA VAL A 73 -12.87 15.22 -8.89
C VAL A 73 -12.21 16.23 -9.81
N ASP A 74 -11.08 16.78 -9.39
CA ASP A 74 -10.26 17.71 -10.16
C ASP A 74 -8.96 17.05 -10.69
N ALA A 75 -8.19 17.80 -11.49
CA ALA A 75 -6.93 17.33 -12.05
C ALA A 75 -5.86 17.00 -10.97
N ALA A 76 -5.92 17.66 -9.81
CA ALA A 76 -4.99 17.39 -8.72
C ALA A 76 -5.35 16.09 -7.99
N ASP A 77 -6.63 15.70 -7.93
CA ASP A 77 -7.06 14.41 -7.40
C ASP A 77 -6.60 13.26 -8.31
N ILE A 78 -6.69 13.45 -9.63
CA ILE A 78 -6.16 12.48 -10.61
C ILE A 78 -4.65 12.35 -10.46
N THR A 79 -3.92 13.46 -10.29
CA THR A 79 -2.48 13.45 -10.05
C THR A 79 -2.13 12.74 -8.75
N ALA A 80 -2.90 12.96 -7.69
CA ALA A 80 -2.75 12.25 -6.42
C ALA A 80 -2.97 10.74 -6.59
N ALA A 81 -4.03 10.32 -7.28
CA ALA A 81 -4.29 8.91 -7.57
C ALA A 81 -3.14 8.26 -8.36
N LEU A 82 -2.61 8.95 -9.39
CA LEU A 82 -1.44 8.47 -10.14
C LEU A 82 -0.19 8.34 -9.26
N THR A 83 0.01 9.26 -8.32
CA THR A 83 1.13 9.22 -7.36
C THR A 83 1.06 7.98 -6.47
N LEU A 84 -0.13 7.48 -6.14
CA LEU A 84 -0.35 6.29 -5.31
C LEU A 84 -0.24 4.96 -6.09
N MET A 85 -0.24 4.98 -7.43
CA MET A 85 -0.22 3.75 -8.23
C MET A 85 0.94 2.79 -7.94
N PRO A 86 2.18 3.23 -7.63
CA PRO A 86 3.24 2.30 -7.22
C PRO A 86 2.88 1.51 -5.95
N ASN A 87 2.26 2.17 -4.96
CA ASN A 87 1.84 1.55 -3.70
C ASN A 87 0.72 0.53 -3.95
N VAL A 88 -0.25 0.86 -4.80
CA VAL A 88 -1.33 -0.07 -5.20
C VAL A 88 -0.76 -1.34 -5.83
N ARG A 89 0.25 -1.21 -6.71
CA ARG A 89 0.92 -2.37 -7.31
C ARG A 89 1.65 -3.21 -6.25
N ALA A 90 2.31 -2.57 -5.30
CA ALA A 90 2.98 -3.26 -4.20
C ALA A 90 1.99 -4.01 -3.29
N GLU A 91 0.84 -3.40 -2.99
CA GLU A 91 -0.27 -4.06 -2.25
C GLU A 91 -0.77 -5.31 -2.98
N ILE A 92 -0.98 -5.22 -4.29
CA ILE A 92 -1.42 -6.36 -5.11
C ILE A 92 -0.36 -7.47 -5.14
N ASP A 93 0.92 -7.11 -5.33
CA ASP A 93 2.04 -8.06 -5.31
C ASP A 93 2.10 -8.79 -3.96
N GLN A 94 1.89 -8.07 -2.85
CA GLN A 94 1.89 -8.65 -1.50
C GLN A 94 0.68 -9.57 -1.26
N LEU A 95 -0.52 -9.16 -1.68
CA LEU A 95 -1.72 -9.99 -1.58
C LEU A 95 -1.56 -11.28 -2.39
N GLU A 96 -1.04 -11.19 -3.60
CA GLU A 96 -0.80 -12.35 -4.45
C GLU A 96 0.23 -13.29 -3.82
N ALA A 97 1.36 -12.78 -3.32
CA ALA A 97 2.36 -13.57 -2.63
C ALA A 97 1.76 -14.33 -1.43
N SER A 98 0.92 -13.64 -0.64
CA SER A 98 0.24 -14.21 0.51
C SER A 98 -0.74 -15.31 0.11
N LEU A 99 -1.55 -15.10 -0.93
CA LEU A 99 -2.48 -16.11 -1.44
C LEU A 99 -1.74 -17.36 -1.94
N LEU A 100 -0.63 -17.19 -2.64
CA LEU A 100 0.19 -18.32 -3.14
C LEU A 100 0.79 -19.11 -1.97
N LEU A 101 1.25 -18.42 -0.93
CA LEU A 101 1.74 -19.07 0.29
C LEU A 101 0.63 -19.88 0.98
N ILE A 102 -0.56 -19.28 1.14
CA ILE A 102 -1.73 -19.95 1.72
C ILE A 102 -2.13 -21.15 0.89
N ALA A 103 -2.23 -21.02 -0.43
CA ALA A 103 -2.58 -22.12 -1.34
C ALA A 103 -1.61 -23.29 -1.20
N ARG A 104 -0.30 -23.02 -1.12
CA ARG A 104 0.72 -24.04 -0.87
C ARG A 104 0.57 -24.67 0.50
N GLY A 105 0.28 -23.89 1.54
CA GLY A 105 0.00 -24.38 2.89
C GLY A 105 -1.23 -25.29 2.96
N GLN A 106 -2.22 -25.06 2.11
CA GLN A 106 -3.41 -25.91 1.96
C GLN A 106 -3.20 -27.13 1.08
N GLY A 107 -1.97 -27.40 0.63
CA GLY A 107 -1.60 -28.59 -0.15
C GLY A 107 -1.79 -28.46 -1.66
N MET A 108 -2.22 -27.31 -2.19
CA MET A 108 -2.34 -27.13 -3.65
C MET A 108 -0.99 -27.29 -4.33
N THR A 109 -0.98 -28.02 -5.45
CA THR A 109 0.21 -28.18 -6.30
C THR A 109 0.49 -26.93 -7.14
N TRP A 110 1.72 -26.76 -7.59
CA TRP A 110 2.04 -25.68 -8.53
C TRP A 110 1.30 -25.78 -9.87
N GLN A 111 0.89 -27.00 -10.26
CA GLN A 111 0.08 -27.22 -11.46
C GLN A 111 -1.34 -26.68 -11.29
N GLU A 112 -1.97 -26.94 -10.15
CA GLU A 112 -3.29 -26.40 -9.83
C GLU A 112 -3.26 -24.86 -9.71
N ILE A 113 -2.26 -24.33 -9.01
CA ILE A 113 -2.06 -22.88 -8.90
C ILE A 113 -1.87 -22.24 -10.28
N ALA A 114 -1.06 -22.84 -11.15
CA ALA A 114 -0.87 -22.37 -12.52
C ALA A 114 -2.17 -22.33 -13.30
N PHE A 115 -2.98 -23.38 -13.19
CA PHE A 115 -4.29 -23.47 -13.84
C PHE A 115 -5.20 -22.31 -13.41
N TRP A 116 -5.35 -22.08 -12.11
CA TRP A 116 -6.21 -21.00 -11.59
C TRP A 116 -5.69 -19.59 -11.89
N LEU A 117 -4.38 -19.42 -12.02
CA LEU A 117 -3.78 -18.14 -12.43
C LEU A 117 -3.74 -17.92 -13.95
N GLY A 118 -4.23 -18.89 -14.75
CA GLY A 118 -4.15 -18.83 -16.20
C GLY A 118 -2.72 -18.92 -16.74
N LEU A 119 -1.80 -19.54 -15.99
CA LEU A 119 -0.40 -19.71 -16.39
C LEU A 119 -0.19 -21.05 -17.12
N GLY A 120 0.70 -21.05 -18.12
CA GLY A 120 0.92 -22.21 -18.98
C GLY A 120 1.64 -23.40 -18.31
N SER A 121 2.22 -23.25 -17.11
CA SER A 121 2.96 -24.32 -16.44
C SER A 121 3.15 -24.10 -14.94
N ALA A 122 3.35 -25.20 -14.20
CA ALA A 122 3.74 -25.18 -12.79
C ALA A 122 5.03 -24.38 -12.54
N GLN A 123 5.97 -24.45 -13.47
CA GLN A 123 7.22 -23.68 -13.43
C GLN A 123 6.94 -22.17 -13.45
N ALA A 124 6.02 -21.70 -14.30
CA ALA A 124 5.66 -20.29 -14.38
C ALA A 124 5.03 -19.78 -13.07
N ALA A 125 4.16 -20.59 -12.45
CA ALA A 125 3.57 -20.25 -11.14
C ALA A 125 4.63 -20.15 -10.05
N ARG A 126 5.57 -21.09 -9.99
CA ARG A 126 6.67 -21.06 -9.04
C ARG A 126 7.57 -19.83 -9.24
N GLN A 127 7.97 -19.53 -10.47
CA GLN A 127 8.79 -18.36 -10.78
C GLN A 127 8.07 -17.04 -10.44
N ARG A 128 6.74 -16.99 -10.64
CA ARG A 128 5.93 -15.83 -10.24
C ARG A 128 5.98 -15.64 -8.74
N TYR A 129 5.76 -16.69 -7.95
CA TYR A 129 5.89 -16.64 -6.49
C TYR A 129 7.28 -16.19 -6.04
N GLU A 130 8.35 -16.74 -6.59
CA GLU A 130 9.72 -16.36 -6.25
C GLU A 130 10.04 -14.90 -6.58
N ARG A 131 9.45 -14.34 -7.63
CA ARG A 131 9.59 -12.90 -7.96
C ARG A 131 8.84 -12.02 -6.97
N LEU A 132 7.62 -12.39 -6.64
CA LEU A 132 6.79 -11.65 -5.68
C LEU A 132 7.46 -11.64 -4.29
N THR A 133 7.85 -12.78 -3.77
CA THR A 133 8.51 -12.89 -2.46
C THR A 133 9.81 -12.10 -2.39
N ARG A 134 10.59 -12.03 -3.48
CA ARG A 134 11.77 -11.18 -3.54
C ARG A 134 11.45 -9.69 -3.48
N ARG A 135 10.34 -9.25 -4.08
CA ARG A 135 9.93 -7.85 -4.05
C ARG A 135 9.34 -7.44 -2.71
N THR A 136 8.62 -8.34 -2.06
CA THR A 136 7.93 -8.09 -0.79
C THR A 136 8.77 -8.42 0.44
N ALA A 137 9.96 -9.00 0.27
CA ALA A 137 10.87 -9.31 1.37
C ALA A 137 11.30 -8.03 2.13
N PRO A 138 11.29 -8.02 3.48
CA PRO A 138 11.56 -6.83 4.30
C PRO A 138 12.93 -6.17 4.11
N GLY A 139 13.82 -6.74 3.32
CA GLY A 139 15.14 -6.19 3.00
C GLY A 139 15.30 -5.73 1.56
N ASN A 140 14.32 -6.01 0.71
CA ASN A 140 14.40 -5.77 -0.74
C ASN A 140 13.27 -4.83 -1.24
N ALA A 141 12.44 -4.34 -0.32
CA ALA A 141 11.68 -3.14 -0.62
C ALA A 141 12.68 -2.09 -1.10
N PRO A 142 12.45 -1.40 -2.24
CA PRO A 142 13.25 -0.26 -2.60
C PRO A 142 13.41 0.56 -1.31
N ALA A 143 14.61 1.10 -1.03
CA ALA A 143 14.96 1.75 0.24
C ALA A 143 13.95 2.80 0.73
N ASP A 144 12.98 3.04 -0.06
CA ASP A 144 11.82 3.90 -0.11
C ASP A 144 10.59 3.41 0.70
N GLN A 145 10.46 2.13 1.04
CA GLN A 145 9.28 1.56 1.73
C GLN A 145 9.60 0.96 3.10
N ARG A 146 10.73 1.32 3.72
CA ARG A 146 10.98 0.92 5.10
C ARG A 146 10.07 1.76 6.00
N PRO A 147 9.07 1.17 6.68
CA PRO A 147 8.41 1.86 7.77
C PRO A 147 9.49 2.21 8.78
N GLY A 148 9.52 3.48 9.18
CA GLY A 148 10.52 3.99 10.11
C GLY A 148 10.66 3.03 11.29
N ALA A 149 11.89 2.62 11.57
CA ALA A 149 12.24 1.80 12.72
C ALA A 149 11.88 2.56 14.01
N GLY A 150 10.68 2.34 14.53
CA GLY A 150 10.23 3.06 15.72
C GLY A 150 9.08 2.46 16.50
N THR A 151 8.30 1.54 15.95
CA THR A 151 7.08 1.11 16.67
C THR A 151 6.88 -0.41 16.74
N GLY A 152 7.73 -1.22 16.11
CA GLY A 152 7.57 -2.69 16.06
C GLY A 152 8.15 -3.46 17.24
N GLU A 153 9.03 -2.84 18.03
CA GLU A 153 9.75 -3.58 19.09
C GLU A 153 9.02 -3.66 20.43
N LEU A 154 8.01 -2.84 20.64
CA LEU A 154 7.26 -2.82 21.92
C LEU A 154 6.15 -3.88 22.02
N LEU A 155 5.67 -4.42 20.91
CA LEU A 155 4.58 -5.41 20.94
C LEU A 155 5.05 -6.87 21.03
N SER A 156 6.31 -7.16 20.69
CA SER A 156 6.85 -8.53 20.76
C SER A 156 7.31 -8.94 22.16
N ARG A 157 7.42 -8.01 23.10
CA ARG A 157 7.96 -8.29 24.44
C ARG A 157 6.89 -8.62 25.50
N THR A 158 5.62 -8.36 25.20
CA THR A 158 4.51 -8.50 26.21
C THR A 158 3.79 -9.85 26.12
N LEU A 159 4.04 -10.68 25.12
CA LEU A 159 3.31 -11.95 24.93
C LEU A 159 4.09 -13.20 25.37
N LEU A 160 5.29 -13.07 25.94
CA LEU A 160 6.10 -14.25 26.29
C LEU A 160 6.28 -14.50 27.79
N THR A 161 5.49 -13.87 28.66
CA THR A 161 5.55 -14.15 30.12
C THR A 161 4.17 -14.24 30.72
N ALA A 162 3.45 -15.32 30.44
CA ALA A 162 2.35 -15.79 31.27
C ALA A 162 2.68 -17.21 31.76
N PRO A 163 2.83 -17.46 33.07
CA PRO A 163 3.01 -18.81 33.60
C PRO A 163 1.68 -19.56 33.55
N LEU A 164 1.72 -20.75 32.96
CA LEU A 164 0.64 -21.73 33.05
C LEU A 164 0.48 -22.17 34.49
N ALA A 165 -0.57 -21.73 35.18
CA ALA A 165 -1.03 -22.31 36.41
C ALA A 165 -1.85 -23.57 36.07
N GLY A 166 -1.33 -24.73 36.41
CA GLY A 166 -2.03 -26.00 36.30
C GLY A 166 -3.08 -26.15 37.40
N PRO A 167 -4.17 -26.94 37.15
CA PRO A 167 -5.17 -27.23 38.16
C PRO A 167 -4.66 -28.29 39.14
N GLY A 168 -4.85 -28.03 40.44
CA GLY A 168 -4.88 -29.00 41.52
C GLY A 168 -6.30 -29.45 41.82
#